data_a0c6c63e5ac8d0e1f59fae2d7396677d
#
_entry.id   a0c6c63e5ac8d0e1f59fae2d7396677d
#
_cell.length_a   1.000
_cell.length_b   1.000
_cell.length_c   1.000
_cell.angle_alpha   90.00
_cell.angle_beta   90.00
_cell.angle_gamma   90.00
#
_symmetry.space_group_name_H-M   'P 1'
#
loop_
_entity.id
_entity.type
_entity.pdbx_description
1 polymer ?
#
loop_
_entity_poly.entity_id
_entity_poly.type
_entity_poly.pdbx_seq_one_letter_code
_entity_poly.pdbx_strand_id
1 'polypeptide(L)'
;MASVIYGKTLRGLRDIKITNIAGSLQEDLDAAQTMSFTPEYTTAQLRGDDVVKETLTNLSGGTASLAAGGYSSAAVAIMLGKTVTITGSSPNEVATMQLNQGDTLPYFKVYAQARDSQGGDLHLLLSKCKVKSVGEMSFQDEEWFITSMELDVLDDGTNGVVKIIQHQTATTLPTS
;
A
#
# COMPACT_ATOMS: atom_id res chain seq x y z
N MET A 1 -14.88 -32.64 -2.17
CA MET A 1 -14.09 -32.22 -0.98
C MET A 1 -13.69 -30.75 -1.21
N ALA A 2 -14.02 -29.87 -0.27
CA ALA A 2 -13.53 -28.50 -0.36
C ALA A 2 -12.02 -28.51 -0.22
N SER A 3 -11.31 -27.95 -1.19
CA SER A 3 -9.85 -27.81 -1.14
C SER A 3 -9.49 -26.80 -0.04
N VAL A 4 -8.70 -27.25 0.93
CA VAL A 4 -8.23 -26.40 2.02
C VAL A 4 -7.04 -25.61 1.50
N ILE A 5 -7.16 -24.28 1.44
CA ILE A 5 -6.12 -23.38 0.94
C ILE A 5 -5.05 -23.07 2.01
N TYR A 6 -5.19 -23.63 3.21
CA TYR A 6 -4.35 -23.30 4.36
C TYR A 6 -2.96 -23.96 4.31
N GLY A 7 -1.97 -23.30 4.92
CA GLY A 7 -0.65 -23.89 5.18
C GLY A 7 0.37 -23.74 4.07
N LYS A 8 0.20 -22.79 3.16
CA LYS A 8 1.15 -22.54 2.08
C LYS A 8 2.28 -21.61 2.50
N THR A 9 3.47 -21.85 1.97
CA THR A 9 4.65 -21.02 2.23
C THR A 9 4.71 -19.87 1.24
N LEU A 10 4.48 -18.66 1.72
CA LEU A 10 4.58 -17.44 0.93
C LEU A 10 6.04 -17.01 0.79
N ARG A 11 6.43 -16.58 -0.40
CA ARG A 11 7.78 -16.12 -0.68
C ARG A 11 7.78 -14.84 -1.52
N GLY A 12 8.32 -13.80 -0.91
CA GLY A 12 8.64 -12.53 -1.58
C GLY A 12 7.43 -11.70 -2.00
N LEU A 13 7.64 -10.41 -2.06
CA LEU A 13 6.77 -9.45 -2.71
C LEU A 13 6.96 -9.58 -4.22
N ARG A 14 5.86 -9.61 -4.99
CA ARG A 14 5.92 -9.71 -6.44
C ARG A 14 5.53 -8.42 -7.13
N ASP A 15 4.46 -7.81 -6.67
CA ASP A 15 3.83 -6.69 -7.35
C ASP A 15 3.11 -5.79 -6.34
N ILE A 16 3.13 -4.49 -6.58
CA ILE A 16 2.34 -3.49 -5.85
C ILE A 16 1.63 -2.62 -6.86
N LYS A 17 0.31 -2.48 -6.69
CA LYS A 17 -0.51 -1.54 -7.46
C LYS A 17 -1.09 -0.46 -6.58
N ILE A 18 -1.02 0.77 -7.04
CA ILE A 18 -1.61 1.94 -6.42
C ILE A 18 -2.83 2.35 -7.23
N THR A 19 -3.95 2.58 -6.54
CA THR A 19 -5.20 2.96 -7.20
C THR A 19 -5.83 4.12 -6.43
N ASN A 20 -6.35 5.13 -7.12
CA ASN A 20 -7.13 6.15 -6.44
C ASN A 20 -8.42 5.55 -5.84
N ILE A 21 -9.07 6.25 -4.89
CA ILE A 21 -10.27 5.73 -4.22
C ILE A 21 -11.39 5.38 -5.20
N ALA A 22 -11.52 6.16 -6.28
CA ALA A 22 -12.54 5.95 -7.31
C ALA A 22 -12.25 4.75 -8.23
N GLY A 23 -11.03 4.20 -8.21
CA GLY A 23 -10.62 3.10 -9.09
C GLY A 23 -10.33 3.52 -10.55
N SER A 24 -10.44 4.80 -10.87
CA SER A 24 -10.27 5.31 -12.23
C SER A 24 -8.82 5.49 -12.67
N LEU A 25 -7.90 5.62 -11.72
CA LEU A 25 -6.45 5.73 -11.94
C LEU A 25 -5.78 4.59 -11.21
N GLN A 26 -4.94 3.87 -11.93
CA GLN A 26 -4.19 2.73 -11.42
C GLN A 26 -2.82 2.68 -12.05
N GLU A 27 -1.81 2.49 -11.23
CA GLU A 27 -0.42 2.37 -11.65
C GLU A 27 0.31 1.29 -10.88
N ASP A 28 1.21 0.60 -11.55
CA ASP A 28 2.13 -0.35 -10.93
C ASP A 28 3.30 0.42 -10.29
N LEU A 29 3.71 -0.03 -9.11
CA LEU A 29 4.92 0.45 -8.48
C LEU A 29 6.08 -0.45 -8.91
N ASP A 30 6.78 -0.02 -9.96
CA ASP A 30 7.89 -0.77 -10.53
C ASP A 30 8.99 -1.06 -9.49
N ALA A 31 9.58 -2.24 -9.60
CA ALA A 31 10.65 -2.70 -8.74
C ALA A 31 10.31 -2.61 -7.23
N ALA A 32 9.08 -2.95 -6.86
CA ALA A 32 8.66 -3.01 -5.47
C ALA A 32 9.57 -3.95 -4.67
N GLN A 33 10.21 -3.42 -3.62
CA GLN A 33 11.18 -4.16 -2.80
C GLN A 33 10.55 -4.65 -1.50
N THR A 34 9.86 -3.75 -0.81
CA THR A 34 9.26 -4.07 0.48
C THR A 34 7.89 -3.42 0.62
N MET A 35 7.02 -4.14 1.30
CA MET A 35 5.78 -3.63 1.85
C MET A 35 5.58 -4.23 3.23
N SER A 36 5.31 -3.40 4.21
CA SER A 36 4.91 -3.84 5.55
C SER A 36 3.60 -3.18 5.96
N PHE A 37 2.83 -3.88 6.78
CA PHE A 37 1.62 -3.35 7.40
C PHE A 37 1.62 -3.73 8.88
N THR A 38 1.42 -2.75 9.73
CA THR A 38 1.34 -2.91 11.18
C THR A 38 -0.04 -2.44 11.64
N PRO A 39 -0.91 -3.36 12.10
CA PRO A 39 -2.22 -2.99 12.61
C PRO A 39 -2.11 -2.24 13.94
N GLU A 40 -2.99 -1.27 14.15
CA GLU A 40 -3.10 -0.51 15.39
C GLU A 40 -4.41 -0.85 16.10
N TYR A 41 -4.31 -1.04 17.42
CA TYR A 41 -5.44 -1.44 18.27
C TYR A 41 -5.67 -0.42 19.38
N THR A 42 -6.94 -0.12 19.62
CA THR A 42 -7.38 0.67 20.77
C THR A 42 -7.95 -0.27 21.81
N THR A 43 -7.44 -0.16 23.05
CA THR A 43 -7.87 -0.99 24.16
C THR A 43 -8.58 -0.15 25.22
N ALA A 44 -9.80 -0.54 25.59
CA ALA A 44 -10.56 0.00 26.71
C ALA A 44 -10.66 -1.04 27.81
N GLN A 45 -10.51 -0.61 29.08
CA GLN A 45 -10.62 -1.47 30.24
C GLN A 45 -11.74 -0.99 31.16
N LEU A 46 -12.63 -1.90 31.53
CA LEU A 46 -13.58 -1.69 32.60
C LEU A 46 -12.94 -2.14 33.92
N ARG A 47 -12.83 -1.22 34.88
CA ARG A 47 -12.32 -1.51 36.23
C ARG A 47 -13.44 -1.41 37.25
N GLY A 48 -13.39 -2.28 38.26
CA GLY A 48 -14.27 -2.25 39.43
C GLY A 48 -13.58 -2.91 40.62
N ASP A 49 -13.70 -2.34 41.81
CA ASP A 49 -13.08 -2.82 43.02
C ASP A 49 -11.55 -3.05 42.89
N ASP A 50 -10.84 -2.09 42.29
CA ASP A 50 -9.40 -2.11 42.01
C ASP A 50 -8.92 -3.26 41.10
N VAL A 51 -9.84 -3.97 40.46
CA VAL A 51 -9.55 -5.06 39.55
C VAL A 51 -10.07 -4.75 38.15
N VAL A 52 -9.31 -5.17 37.12
CA VAL A 52 -9.79 -5.13 35.73
C VAL A 52 -10.87 -6.21 35.57
N LYS A 53 -12.10 -5.79 35.30
CA LYS A 53 -13.25 -6.67 35.08
C LYS A 53 -13.36 -7.16 33.65
N GLU A 54 -13.06 -6.26 32.71
CA GLU A 54 -13.17 -6.54 31.28
C GLU A 54 -12.17 -5.71 30.48
N THR A 55 -11.66 -6.27 29.37
CA THR A 55 -10.79 -5.59 28.41
C THR A 55 -11.39 -5.75 27.03
N LEU A 56 -11.65 -4.63 26.34
CA LEU A 56 -12.11 -4.58 24.97
C LEU A 56 -10.97 -4.04 24.09
N THR A 57 -10.59 -4.80 23.08
CA THR A 57 -9.55 -4.40 22.11
C THR A 57 -10.16 -4.38 20.71
N ASN A 58 -10.10 -3.23 20.05
CA ASN A 58 -10.62 -3.01 18.70
C ASN A 58 -9.50 -2.58 17.75
N LEU A 59 -9.55 -3.06 16.50
CA LEU A 59 -8.69 -2.55 15.45
C LEU A 59 -9.12 -1.12 15.10
N SER A 60 -8.21 -0.16 15.22
CA SER A 60 -8.48 1.26 14.95
C SER A 60 -7.97 1.74 13.59
N GLY A 61 -7.01 1.04 13.03
CA GLY A 61 -6.35 1.41 11.78
C GLY A 61 -5.02 0.68 11.65
N GLY A 62 -4.05 1.30 11.02
CA GLY A 62 -2.70 0.78 10.95
C GLY A 62 -1.76 1.72 10.21
N THR A 63 -0.49 1.36 10.26
CA THR A 63 0.56 2.02 9.48
C THR A 63 1.14 1.04 8.49
N ALA A 64 1.50 1.52 7.30
CA ALA A 64 2.17 0.73 6.29
C ALA A 64 3.42 1.45 5.80
N SER A 65 4.43 0.70 5.40
CA SER A 65 5.59 1.24 4.69
C SER A 65 5.73 0.56 3.34
N LEU A 66 6.08 1.36 2.34
CA LEU A 66 6.38 0.93 0.97
C LEU A 66 7.79 1.36 0.62
N ALA A 67 8.54 0.50 -0.08
CA ALA A 67 9.78 0.89 -0.72
C ALA A 67 9.89 0.23 -2.10
N ALA A 68 10.29 1.02 -3.08
CA ALA A 68 10.49 0.60 -4.45
C ALA A 68 11.83 1.08 -4.99
N GLY A 69 12.53 0.21 -5.71
CA GLY A 69 13.79 0.51 -6.38
C GLY A 69 13.52 1.14 -7.74
N GLY A 70 13.22 2.43 -7.74
CA GLY A 70 12.89 3.20 -8.93
C GLY A 70 11.90 4.31 -8.63
N TYR A 71 11.63 5.13 -9.63
CA TYR A 71 10.70 6.25 -9.52
C TYR A 71 9.64 6.17 -10.61
N SER A 72 8.41 5.86 -10.22
CA SER A 72 7.24 5.99 -11.09
C SER A 72 6.53 7.31 -10.80
N SER A 73 6.69 8.28 -11.68
CA SER A 73 6.03 9.60 -11.54
C SER A 73 4.51 9.48 -11.49
N ALA A 74 3.94 8.52 -12.23
CA ALA A 74 2.50 8.29 -12.26
C ALA A 74 1.98 7.71 -10.93
N ALA A 75 2.64 6.70 -10.37
CA ALA A 75 2.27 6.13 -9.08
C ALA A 75 2.40 7.15 -7.94
N VAL A 76 3.51 7.90 -7.91
CA VAL A 76 3.73 8.97 -6.93
C VAL A 76 2.68 10.09 -7.08
N ALA A 77 2.30 10.42 -8.30
CA ALA A 77 1.25 11.42 -8.56
C ALA A 77 -0.11 11.00 -7.99
N ILE A 78 -0.50 9.73 -8.12
CA ILE A 78 -1.73 9.21 -7.51
C ILE A 78 -1.67 9.33 -5.99
N MET A 79 -0.57 8.92 -5.37
CA MET A 79 -0.40 8.96 -3.92
C MET A 79 -0.40 10.39 -3.35
N LEU A 80 0.19 11.34 -4.08
CA LEU A 80 0.28 12.74 -3.67
C LEU A 80 -0.84 13.63 -4.23
N GLY A 81 -1.77 13.07 -5.02
CA GLY A 81 -2.88 13.82 -5.61
C GLY A 81 -2.44 14.86 -6.63
N LYS A 82 -1.41 14.56 -7.40
CA LYS A 82 -0.82 15.45 -8.38
C LYS A 82 -1.09 14.97 -9.80
N THR A 83 -0.92 15.87 -10.75
CA THR A 83 -0.95 15.55 -12.18
C THR A 83 0.46 15.60 -12.72
N VAL A 84 0.83 14.58 -13.49
CA VAL A 84 2.06 14.61 -14.27
C VAL A 84 1.77 15.31 -15.60
N THR A 85 2.47 16.37 -15.87
CA THR A 85 2.40 17.07 -17.17
C THR A 85 3.54 16.58 -18.04
N ILE A 86 3.21 16.01 -19.19
CA ILE A 86 4.20 15.57 -20.18
C ILE A 86 4.28 16.63 -21.28
N THR A 87 5.48 17.11 -21.54
CA THR A 87 5.78 18.08 -22.61
C THR A 87 6.87 17.54 -23.53
N GLY A 88 6.87 17.99 -24.78
CA GLY A 88 7.77 17.47 -25.80
C GLY A 88 7.16 16.33 -26.60
N SER A 89 8.00 15.63 -27.36
CA SER A 89 7.65 14.43 -28.11
C SER A 89 8.80 13.43 -28.06
N SER A 90 8.47 12.15 -28.15
CA SER A 90 9.47 11.06 -28.10
C SER A 90 10.59 11.31 -29.15
N PRO A 91 11.88 11.16 -28.80
CA PRO A 91 12.40 10.67 -27.49
C PRO A 91 12.69 11.76 -26.44
N ASN A 92 12.26 13.01 -26.65
CA ASN A 92 12.58 14.17 -25.81
C ASN A 92 11.38 14.59 -24.92
N GLU A 93 10.64 13.65 -24.39
CA GLU A 93 9.54 13.93 -23.48
C GLU A 93 10.05 14.28 -22.08
N VAL A 94 9.40 15.27 -21.46
CA VAL A 94 9.69 15.71 -20.08
C VAL A 94 8.43 15.57 -19.26
N ALA A 95 8.47 14.72 -18.24
CA ALA A 95 7.43 14.57 -17.25
C ALA A 95 7.72 15.48 -16.05
N THR A 96 6.77 16.37 -15.74
CA THR A 96 6.91 17.33 -14.63
C THR A 96 5.77 17.14 -13.64
N MET A 97 6.10 17.06 -12.36
CA MET A 97 5.17 17.07 -11.24
C MET A 97 5.61 18.13 -10.24
N GLN A 98 4.69 18.93 -9.71
CA GLN A 98 4.98 19.99 -8.77
C GLN A 98 4.25 19.76 -7.45
N LEU A 99 4.99 19.87 -6.35
CA LEU A 99 4.47 19.86 -4.98
C LEU A 99 4.48 21.30 -4.44
N ASN A 100 3.36 21.75 -3.86
CA ASN A 100 3.26 23.07 -3.31
C ASN A 100 3.02 23.01 -1.80
N GLN A 101 3.45 24.03 -1.10
CA GLN A 101 3.16 24.18 0.32
C GLN A 101 1.64 24.28 0.52
N GLY A 102 1.11 23.48 1.47
CA GLY A 102 -0.33 23.47 1.77
C GLY A 102 -1.16 22.50 0.91
N ASP A 103 -0.53 21.70 0.05
CA ASP A 103 -1.22 20.66 -0.70
C ASP A 103 -1.91 19.65 0.23
N THR A 104 -3.16 19.32 -0.06
CA THR A 104 -3.89 18.29 0.66
C THR A 104 -3.73 16.95 -0.04
N LEU A 105 -3.19 15.97 0.67
CA LEU A 105 -2.97 14.63 0.14
C LEU A 105 -4.29 13.85 0.07
N PRO A 106 -4.57 13.14 -1.05
CA PRO A 106 -5.76 12.33 -1.21
C PRO A 106 -5.65 10.99 -0.47
N TYR A 107 -6.78 10.29 -0.40
CA TYR A 107 -6.79 8.87 -0.08
C TYR A 107 -6.64 8.03 -1.35
N PHE A 108 -6.01 6.88 -1.21
CA PHE A 108 -5.81 5.90 -2.28
C PHE A 108 -5.85 4.47 -1.71
N LYS A 109 -5.83 3.48 -2.58
CA LYS A 109 -5.77 2.05 -2.24
C LYS A 109 -4.43 1.48 -2.66
N VAL A 110 -3.96 0.50 -1.90
CA VAL A 110 -2.74 -0.25 -2.22
C VAL A 110 -3.08 -1.72 -2.30
N TYR A 111 -2.71 -2.35 -3.39
CA TYR A 111 -2.76 -3.78 -3.59
C TYR A 111 -1.35 -4.33 -3.64
N ALA A 112 -1.09 -5.38 -2.89
CA ALA A 112 0.19 -6.08 -2.93
C ALA A 112 -0.02 -7.56 -3.16
N GLN A 113 0.89 -8.18 -3.88
CA GLN A 113 0.88 -9.60 -4.20
C GLN A 113 2.14 -10.29 -3.71
N ALA A 114 1.97 -11.37 -2.97
CA ALA A 114 3.03 -12.30 -2.63
C ALA A 114 2.74 -13.67 -3.24
N ARG A 115 3.78 -14.33 -3.75
CA ARG A 115 3.65 -15.69 -4.35
C ARG A 115 3.75 -16.79 -3.31
N ASP A 116 2.96 -17.83 -3.54
CA ASP A 116 3.09 -19.11 -2.88
C ASP A 116 4.09 -20.01 -3.64
N SER A 117 4.81 -20.83 -2.89
CA SER A 117 5.75 -21.83 -3.41
C SER A 117 5.09 -22.91 -4.26
N GLN A 118 3.78 -23.10 -4.17
CA GLN A 118 3.00 -24.12 -4.86
C GLN A 118 2.13 -23.59 -6.02
N GLY A 119 2.37 -22.36 -6.45
CA GLY A 119 1.70 -21.76 -7.61
C GLY A 119 0.44 -20.96 -7.32
N GLY A 120 0.08 -20.75 -6.04
CA GLY A 120 -0.94 -19.80 -5.61
C GLY A 120 -0.37 -18.41 -5.32
N ASP A 121 -1.19 -17.52 -4.81
CA ASP A 121 -0.78 -16.20 -4.36
C ASP A 121 -1.60 -15.69 -3.16
N LEU A 122 -1.08 -14.67 -2.51
CA LEU A 122 -1.75 -13.89 -1.48
C LEU A 122 -1.83 -12.45 -1.94
N HIS A 123 -3.03 -11.90 -1.96
CA HIS A 123 -3.26 -10.50 -2.17
C HIS A 123 -3.56 -9.80 -0.86
N LEU A 124 -2.92 -8.67 -0.64
CA LEU A 124 -3.19 -7.76 0.47
C LEU A 124 -3.76 -6.48 -0.12
N LEU A 125 -4.97 -6.12 0.31
CA LEU A 125 -5.57 -4.83 -0.01
C LEU A 125 -5.57 -3.95 1.24
N LEU A 126 -4.92 -2.81 1.17
CA LEU A 126 -5.06 -1.71 2.11
C LEU A 126 -6.13 -0.76 1.58
N SER A 127 -7.25 -0.69 2.28
CA SER A 127 -8.51 -0.17 1.71
C SER A 127 -8.54 1.34 1.57
N LYS A 128 -7.90 2.07 2.49
CA LYS A 128 -7.90 3.53 2.50
C LYS A 128 -6.61 4.05 3.11
N CYS A 129 -5.65 4.36 2.24
CA CYS A 129 -4.33 4.81 2.61
C CYS A 129 -4.18 6.31 2.40
N LYS A 130 -3.36 6.93 3.22
CA LYS A 130 -2.92 8.32 3.06
C LYS A 130 -1.43 8.40 3.35
N VAL A 131 -0.69 9.15 2.55
CA VAL A 131 0.74 9.37 2.80
C VAL A 131 0.89 10.14 4.10
N LYS A 132 1.65 9.57 5.02
CA LYS A 132 2.05 10.18 6.29
C LYS A 132 3.38 10.89 6.16
N SER A 133 4.35 10.23 5.55
CA SER A 133 5.65 10.78 5.22
C SER A 133 6.20 10.18 3.93
N VAL A 134 6.95 10.97 3.20
CA VAL A 134 7.78 10.52 2.09
C VAL A 134 9.19 10.40 2.62
N GLY A 135 9.86 9.29 2.34
CA GLY A 135 11.25 9.11 2.70
C GLY A 135 12.16 10.12 2.03
N GLU A 136 13.39 10.19 2.48
CA GLU A 136 14.39 11.08 1.92
C GLU A 136 14.61 10.77 0.43
N MET A 137 14.55 11.80 -0.40
CA MET A 137 14.93 11.71 -1.81
C MET A 137 16.42 11.99 -1.92
N SER A 138 17.26 10.96 -1.78
CA SER A 138 18.72 11.06 -1.85
C SER A 138 19.19 10.62 -3.24
N PHE A 139 20.04 11.43 -3.85
CA PHE A 139 20.73 11.12 -5.09
C PHE A 139 22.20 10.95 -4.79
N GLN A 140 22.71 9.73 -4.85
CA GLN A 140 24.09 9.39 -4.54
C GLN A 140 24.72 8.71 -5.76
N ASP A 141 26.01 8.91 -5.93
CA ASP A 141 26.77 8.25 -7.00
C ASP A 141 26.87 6.75 -6.72
N GLU A 142 26.67 5.94 -7.75
CA GLU A 142 26.70 4.47 -7.72
C GLU A 142 25.60 3.79 -6.86
N GLU A 143 24.64 4.52 -6.32
CA GLU A 143 23.52 3.95 -5.56
C GLU A 143 22.20 4.02 -6.31
N TRP A 144 21.33 3.02 -6.07
CA TRP A 144 19.99 3.02 -6.64
C TRP A 144 19.08 3.99 -5.90
N PHE A 145 18.33 4.78 -6.66
CA PHE A 145 17.29 5.61 -6.08
C PHE A 145 16.15 4.75 -5.56
N ILE A 146 15.90 4.79 -4.25
CA ILE A 146 14.81 4.05 -3.61
C ILE A 146 13.78 5.04 -3.11
N THR A 147 12.57 4.94 -3.67
CA THR A 147 11.41 5.69 -3.18
C THR A 147 10.80 4.95 -2.01
N SER A 148 10.76 5.57 -0.84
CA SER A 148 10.09 5.01 0.35
C SER A 148 8.98 5.95 0.84
N MET A 149 7.90 5.36 1.35
CA MET A 149 6.76 6.10 1.89
C MET A 149 6.18 5.39 3.10
N GLU A 150 5.79 6.18 4.09
CA GLU A 150 4.95 5.72 5.20
C GLU A 150 3.51 6.15 4.97
N LEU A 151 2.59 5.25 5.26
CA LEU A 151 1.17 5.42 5.02
C LEU A 151 0.39 5.20 6.31
N ASP A 152 -0.59 6.04 6.56
CA ASP A 152 -1.67 5.73 7.50
C ASP A 152 -2.77 4.96 6.77
N VAL A 153 -3.26 3.88 7.38
CA VAL A 153 -4.27 2.98 6.79
C VAL A 153 -5.52 3.02 7.66
N LEU A 154 -6.63 3.32 7.03
CA LEU A 154 -7.94 3.46 7.68
C LEU A 154 -8.96 2.49 7.06
N ASP A 155 -10.06 2.32 7.76
CA ASP A 155 -11.24 1.62 7.25
C ASP A 155 -11.94 2.45 6.16
N ASP A 156 -12.33 1.81 5.06
CA ASP A 156 -13.14 2.42 4.00
C ASP A 156 -14.65 2.20 4.20
N GLY A 157 -15.05 1.51 5.29
CA GLY A 157 -16.42 1.16 5.60
C GLY A 157 -17.00 -0.02 4.78
N THR A 158 -16.23 -0.59 3.87
CA THR A 158 -16.67 -1.68 2.99
C THR A 158 -15.76 -2.90 3.07
N ASN A 159 -14.44 -2.67 2.95
CA ASN A 159 -13.44 -3.75 2.93
C ASN A 159 -12.67 -3.87 4.25
N GLY A 160 -13.00 -3.03 5.24
CA GLY A 160 -12.24 -2.92 6.48
C GLY A 160 -10.91 -2.18 6.29
N VAL A 161 -10.04 -2.24 7.28
CA VAL A 161 -8.69 -1.63 7.24
C VAL A 161 -7.80 -2.36 6.23
N VAL A 162 -7.82 -3.69 6.31
CA VAL A 162 -7.02 -4.57 5.45
C VAL A 162 -7.86 -5.78 5.05
N LYS A 163 -7.77 -6.16 3.77
CA LYS A 163 -8.38 -7.38 3.25
C LYS A 163 -7.28 -8.30 2.73
N ILE A 164 -7.30 -9.52 3.22
CA ILE A 164 -6.34 -10.56 2.86
C ILE A 164 -7.08 -11.59 2.02
N ILE A 165 -6.62 -11.83 0.80
CA ILE A 165 -7.24 -12.76 -0.14
C ILE A 165 -6.18 -13.79 -0.55
N GLN A 166 -6.44 -15.06 -0.28
CA GLN A 166 -5.55 -16.15 -0.69
C GLN A 166 -6.17 -16.90 -1.87
N HIS A 167 -5.41 -17.00 -2.95
CA HIS A 167 -5.79 -17.75 -4.14
C HIS A 167 -5.05 -19.08 -4.22
N GLN A 168 -5.74 -20.14 -4.62
CA GLN A 168 -5.14 -21.45 -4.84
C GLN A 168 -4.26 -21.48 -6.10
N THR A 169 -4.62 -20.70 -7.10
CA THR A 169 -3.90 -20.53 -8.36
C THR A 169 -3.52 -19.05 -8.50
N ALA A 170 -2.34 -18.77 -9.01
CA ALA A 170 -1.85 -17.40 -9.19
C ALA A 170 -2.83 -16.59 -10.06
N THR A 171 -3.20 -15.43 -9.55
CA THR A 171 -4.15 -14.51 -10.17
C THR A 171 -3.49 -13.12 -10.27
N THR A 172 -3.80 -12.37 -11.30
CA THR A 172 -3.33 -10.96 -11.38
C THR A 172 -4.00 -10.12 -10.30
N LEU A 173 -3.29 -9.08 -9.83
CA LEU A 173 -3.92 -8.09 -8.96
C LEU A 173 -5.15 -7.48 -9.63
N PRO A 174 -6.20 -7.15 -8.86
CA PRO A 174 -7.40 -6.55 -9.43
C PRO A 174 -7.08 -5.27 -10.21
N THR A 175 -7.76 -5.09 -11.31
CA THR A 175 -7.70 -3.87 -12.14
C THR A 175 -8.90 -2.97 -11.86
N SER A 176 -9.08 -2.48 -10.64
CA SER A 176 -10.22 -1.71 -10.13
C SER A 176 -11.39 -2.52 -9.63
#